data_59a1f630926436afe2efb91837f7a6b4
#
_entry.id   59a1f630926436afe2efb91837f7a6b4
#
_cell.length_a   1.000
_cell.length_b   1.000
_cell.length_c   1.000
_cell.angle_alpha   90.00
_cell.angle_beta   90.00
_cell.angle_gamma   90.00
#
_symmetry.space_group_name_H-M   'P 1'
#
loop_
_entity.id
_entity.type
_entity.pdbx_description
1 polymer ?
#
loop_
_entity_poly.entity_id
_entity_poly.type
_entity_poly.pdbx_seq_one_letter_code
_entity_poly.pdbx_strand_id
1 'polypeptide(L)' 'MQPGIYQHYKGPKYQVIGVAKHSETEEPHVVYRCLYGAYDLWIRPLQMFTETVEHQGQQVPRFRWIGDAELPAQD' A
#
# COMPACT_ATOMS: atom_id res chain seq x y z
N MET A 1 0.67 2.03 10.87
CA MET A 1 1.16 2.14 9.49
C MET A 1 0.95 3.54 8.98
N GLN A 2 1.94 4.10 8.33
CA GLN A 2 1.89 5.49 7.89
C GLN A 2 1.07 5.61 6.62
N PRO A 3 0.07 6.48 6.56
CA PRO A 3 -0.66 6.71 5.32
C PRO A 3 0.24 7.42 4.33
N GLY A 4 -0.13 7.36 3.06
CA GLY A 4 0.63 8.06 2.04
C GLY A 4 0.77 7.22 0.80
N ILE A 5 1.74 7.59 -0.03
CA ILE A 5 1.97 6.91 -1.29
C ILE A 5 3.04 5.85 -1.09
N TYR A 6 2.72 4.64 -1.55
CA TYR A 6 3.65 3.53 -1.50
C TYR A 6 3.89 3.04 -2.91
N GLN A 7 5.08 2.58 -3.18
CA GLN A 7 5.42 2.02 -4.48
C GLN A 7 5.72 0.54 -4.32
N HIS A 8 5.04 -0.28 -5.11
CA HIS A 8 5.30 -1.70 -5.16
C HIS A 8 6.67 -1.93 -5.80
N TYR A 9 7.36 -2.97 -5.37
CA TYR A 9 8.71 -3.19 -5.88
C TYR A 9 8.74 -3.42 -7.39
N LYS A 10 7.61 -3.74 -8.00
CA LYS A 10 7.53 -3.88 -9.44
C LYS A 10 7.15 -2.58 -10.17
N GLY A 11 6.95 -1.49 -9.44
CA GLY A 11 6.75 -0.18 -10.04
C GLY A 11 5.46 0.53 -9.75
N PRO A 12 4.30 -0.15 -9.73
CA PRO A 12 3.04 0.58 -9.56
C PRO A 12 2.96 1.29 -8.22
N LYS A 13 2.19 2.37 -8.18
CA LYS A 13 2.04 3.17 -6.99
C LYS A 13 0.63 3.07 -6.46
N TYR A 14 0.50 3.25 -5.15
CA TYR A 14 -0.76 3.10 -4.44
C TYR A 14 -0.84 4.13 -3.34
N GLN A 15 -2.06 4.56 -3.04
CA GLN A 15 -2.30 5.46 -1.91
C GLN A 15 -2.87 4.63 -0.76
N VAL A 16 -2.13 4.56 0.34
CA VAL A 16 -2.61 3.87 1.53
C VAL A 16 -3.51 4.82 2.29
N ILE A 17 -4.73 4.38 2.53
CA ILE A 17 -5.73 5.16 3.22
C ILE A 17 -5.65 4.90 4.72
N GLY A 18 -5.48 3.66 5.10
CA GLY A 18 -5.40 3.31 6.51
C GLY A 18 -5.47 1.81 6.70
N VAL A 19 -5.67 1.41 7.95
CA VAL A 19 -5.77 0.01 8.30
C VAL A 19 -7.17 -0.22 8.85
N ALA A 20 -7.83 -1.26 8.34
CA ALA A 20 -9.15 -1.64 8.80
C ALA A 20 -9.10 -3.08 9.29
N LYS A 21 -10.05 -3.46 10.13
CA LYS A 21 -10.12 -4.84 10.58
C LYS A 21 -11.16 -5.59 9.78
N HIS A 22 -10.85 -6.83 9.47
CA HIS A 22 -11.82 -7.73 8.86
C HIS A 22 -12.95 -7.91 9.85
N SER A 23 -14.20 -7.78 9.40
CA SER A 23 -15.32 -7.74 10.34
C SER A 23 -15.53 -9.04 11.09
N GLU A 24 -15.07 -10.16 10.55
CA GLU A 24 -15.28 -11.45 11.20
C GLU A 24 -14.08 -11.95 11.96
N THR A 25 -12.89 -11.79 11.41
CA THR A 25 -11.68 -12.32 12.04
C THR A 25 -10.93 -11.27 12.82
N GLU A 26 -11.24 -9.99 12.57
CA GLU A 26 -10.53 -8.85 13.15
C GLU A 26 -9.07 -8.78 12.71
N GLU A 27 -8.73 -9.49 11.65
CA GLU A 27 -7.39 -9.41 11.11
C GLU A 27 -7.19 -8.03 10.47
N PRO A 28 -6.09 -7.34 10.78
CA PRO A 28 -5.86 -6.02 10.20
C PRO A 28 -5.51 -6.11 8.72
N HIS A 29 -6.10 -5.20 7.96
CA HIS A 29 -5.87 -5.12 6.52
C HIS A 29 -5.52 -3.69 6.16
N VAL A 30 -4.63 -3.53 5.21
CA VAL A 30 -4.32 -2.22 4.65
C VAL A 30 -5.36 -1.93 3.58
N VAL A 31 -5.96 -0.74 3.64
CA VAL A 31 -6.90 -0.28 2.64
C VAL A 31 -6.15 0.70 1.76
N TYR A 32 -6.10 0.43 0.47
CA TYR A 32 -5.31 1.27 -0.43
C TYR A 32 -5.98 1.38 -1.80
N ARG A 33 -5.68 2.49 -2.46
CA ARG A 33 -6.23 2.78 -3.78
C ARG A 33 -5.14 2.63 -4.82
N CYS A 34 -5.46 1.95 -5.92
CA CYS A 34 -4.55 1.86 -7.04
C CYS A 34 -4.47 3.23 -7.69
N LEU A 35 -3.26 3.68 -7.98
CA LEU A 35 -3.06 4.94 -8.67
C LEU A 35 -2.84 4.70 -10.15
N TYR A 36 -3.61 3.77 -10.71
CA TYR A 36 -3.56 3.45 -12.11
C TYR A 36 -4.86 2.71 -12.45
N GLY A 37 -5.12 2.54 -13.74
CA GLY A 37 -6.29 1.81 -14.19
C GLY A 37 -7.57 2.48 -13.73
N ALA A 38 -8.44 1.73 -13.11
CA ALA A 38 -9.74 2.24 -12.66
C ALA A 38 -9.69 2.87 -11.27
N TYR A 39 -8.52 2.96 -10.67
CA TYR A 39 -8.34 3.56 -9.35
C TYR A 39 -9.18 2.85 -8.30
N ASP A 40 -9.26 1.54 -8.37
CA ASP A 40 -10.04 0.75 -7.44
C ASP A 40 -9.45 0.75 -6.04
N LEU A 41 -10.30 0.53 -5.06
CA LEU A 41 -9.88 0.32 -3.69
C LEU A 41 -9.68 -1.16 -3.45
N TRP A 42 -8.56 -1.50 -2.84
CA TRP A 42 -8.23 -2.88 -2.51
C TRP A 42 -7.86 -2.98 -1.04
N ILE A 43 -7.87 -4.21 -0.53
CA ILE A 43 -7.37 -4.49 0.81
C ILE A 43 -6.38 -5.64 0.72
N ARG A 44 -5.45 -5.66 1.64
CA ARG A 44 -4.46 -6.73 1.73
C ARG A 44 -4.12 -6.90 3.22
N PRO A 45 -3.99 -8.13 3.72
CA PRO A 45 -3.60 -8.30 5.11
C PRO A 45 -2.35 -7.50 5.44
N LEU A 46 -2.35 -6.84 6.58
CA LEU A 46 -1.25 -5.98 6.98
C LEU A 46 0.08 -6.72 6.93
N GLN A 47 0.09 -7.96 7.41
CA GLN A 47 1.29 -8.75 7.42
C GLN A 47 1.86 -8.93 6.02
N MET A 48 1.00 -9.16 5.04
CA MET A 48 1.46 -9.33 3.67
C MET A 48 1.88 -8.02 3.03
N PHE A 49 1.22 -6.93 3.40
CA PHE A 49 1.56 -5.63 2.84
C PHE A 49 2.95 -5.18 3.29
N THR A 50 3.32 -5.53 4.52
CA THR A 50 4.58 -5.05 5.10
C THR A 50 5.73 -6.04 4.97
N GLU A 51 5.50 -7.20 4.35
CA GLU A 51 6.58 -8.18 4.26
C GLU A 51 7.61 -7.79 3.21
N THR A 52 8.79 -8.36 3.33
CA THR A 52 9.83 -8.18 2.32
C THR A 52 9.74 -9.32 1.31
N VAL A 53 10.27 -9.07 0.12
CA VAL A 53 10.32 -10.07 -0.93
C VAL A 53 11.75 -10.07 -1.48
N GLU A 54 12.12 -11.17 -2.11
CA GLU A 54 13.41 -11.24 -2.77
C GLU A 54 13.26 -10.74 -4.19
N HIS A 55 14.10 -9.78 -4.57
CA HIS A 55 14.04 -9.21 -5.90
C HIS A 55 15.45 -8.98 -6.36
N GLN A 56 15.86 -9.63 -7.44
CA GLN A 56 17.19 -9.50 -8.02
C GLN A 56 18.27 -9.79 -6.97
N GLY A 57 18.04 -10.83 -6.18
CA GLY A 57 19.02 -11.26 -5.21
C GLY A 57 19.05 -10.47 -3.93
N GLN A 58 18.13 -9.54 -3.73
CA GLN A 58 18.10 -8.72 -2.54
C GLN A 58 16.74 -8.74 -1.88
N GLN A 59 16.73 -8.55 -0.56
CA GLN A 59 15.48 -8.44 0.17
C GLN A 59 15.03 -7.00 0.13
N VAL A 60 13.84 -6.76 -0.44
CA VAL A 60 13.30 -5.41 -0.54
C VAL A 60 11.86 -5.42 0.00
N PRO A 61 11.37 -4.29 0.48
CA PRO A 61 9.97 -4.26 0.93
C PRO A 61 9.04 -4.43 -0.27
N ARG A 62 7.96 -5.17 -0.07
CA ARG A 62 6.98 -5.36 -1.13
C ARG A 62 6.41 -4.00 -1.55
N PHE A 63 6.14 -3.14 -0.56
CA PHE A 63 5.68 -1.77 -0.79
C PHE A 63 6.56 -0.82 0.01
N ARG A 64 7.00 0.25 -0.61
CA ARG A 64 7.87 1.22 0.05
C ARG A 64 7.19 2.58 0.09
N TRP A 65 7.13 3.19 1.26
CA TRP A 65 6.58 4.54 1.42
C TRP A 65 7.46 5.53 0.68
N ILE A 66 6.87 6.36 -0.16
CA ILE A 66 7.65 7.32 -0.92
C ILE A 66 7.19 8.75 -0.71
N GLY A 67 6.17 8.99 0.07
CA GLY A 67 5.77 10.36 0.36
C GLY A 67 4.34 10.46 0.85
N ASP A 68 3.96 11.67 1.25
CA ASP A 68 2.60 11.92 1.69
C ASP A 68 1.64 11.87 0.52
N ALA A 69 0.43 11.49 0.84
CA ALA A 69 -0.61 11.50 -0.16
C ALA A 69 -1.09 12.91 -0.34
N GLU A 70 -0.30 13.75 -1.02
CA GLU A 70 -0.59 15.03 -1.20
C GLU A 70 -1.47 15.31 -2.33
N LEU A 71 -2.45 16.05 -2.19
CA LEU A 71 -3.28 16.37 -3.25
C LEU A 71 -2.76 17.54 -3.92
N PRO A 72 -2.32 17.36 -5.04
CA PRO A 72 -1.66 18.39 -5.69
C PRO A 72 -2.62 19.47 -5.96
N ALA A 73 -3.39 19.35 -5.92
CA ALA A 73 -3.96 20.32 -6.33
C ALA A 73 -4.19 21.26 -5.83
N GLN A 74 -4.03 21.22 -5.56
CA GLN A 74 -4.21 21.92 -5.23
C GLN A 74 -3.92 22.83 -5.49
N ASP A 75 -3.77 23.06 -5.83
CA ASP A 75 -3.64 23.93 -6.09
C ASP A 75 -3.82 24.25 -6.51
#